data_1e6e7cebf120a505bf07d7194ddf47f2
#
_entry.id   1e6e7cebf120a505bf07d7194ddf47f2
#
_cell.length_a   1.000
_cell.length_b   1.000
_cell.length_c   1.000
_cell.angle_alpha   90.00
_cell.angle_beta   90.00
_cell.angle_gamma   90.00
#
_symmetry.space_group_name_H-M   'P 1'
#
loop_
_entity.id
_entity.type
_entity.pdbx_description
1 polymer ?
#
loop_
_entity_poly.entity_id
_entity_poly.type
_entity_poly.pdbx_seq_one_letter_code
_entity_poly.pdbx_strand_id
1 'polypeptide(L)'
;MCIRDRLYLGNLSSLRDWGYAKDYVECMWLILQNDKPEDFVIATGEQHSVREFCQQAFRHVGIKLRFEGEGENEKGIDCKTGKVLVEVSPDFYRPTDVVNLWGDPSKAKRELGWNPKKTSFEQLVKIMVDADMAKVAVERASQQVRTNLAEYLEKGIVK
;
A
#
# COMPACT_ATOMS: atom_id res chain seq x y z
N MET A 1 -6.14 -8.92 -13.12
CA MET A 1 -4.69 -8.88 -12.90
C MET A 1 -4.28 -10.15 -12.18
N CYS A 2 -3.63 -11.09 -12.87
CA CYS A 2 -3.23 -12.35 -12.25
C CYS A 2 -1.86 -12.18 -11.59
N ILE A 3 -1.83 -11.77 -10.34
CA ILE A 3 -0.60 -11.71 -9.53
C ILE A 3 -0.38 -13.12 -8.95
N ARG A 4 0.08 -14.07 -9.78
CA ARG A 4 0.37 -15.43 -9.28
C ARG A 4 1.83 -15.58 -8.85
N ASP A 5 2.73 -14.80 -9.41
CA ASP A 5 4.18 -14.98 -9.26
C ASP A 5 4.95 -13.69 -9.00
N ARG A 6 4.45 -12.53 -9.42
CA ARG A 6 5.06 -11.20 -9.18
C ARG A 6 4.06 -10.06 -9.21
N LEU A 7 4.43 -8.94 -8.60
CA LEU A 7 3.66 -7.70 -8.57
C LEU A 7 4.15 -6.79 -9.70
N TYR A 8 3.24 -6.38 -10.59
CA TYR A 8 3.51 -5.43 -11.65
C TYR A 8 3.08 -4.03 -11.22
N LEU A 9 4.00 -3.07 -11.30
CA LEU A 9 3.80 -1.68 -10.93
C LEU A 9 4.26 -0.72 -12.04
N GLY A 10 3.97 0.57 -11.86
CA GLY A 10 4.54 1.65 -12.67
C GLY A 10 5.84 2.18 -12.08
N ASN A 11 5.99 3.50 -12.10
CA ASN A 11 7.21 4.19 -11.67
C ASN A 11 7.52 3.97 -10.18
N LEU A 12 8.55 3.19 -9.86
CA LEU A 12 8.91 2.89 -8.48
C LEU A 12 9.60 4.07 -7.76
N SER A 13 10.17 5.01 -8.52
CA SER A 13 10.81 6.22 -7.99
C SER A 13 9.85 7.37 -7.68
N SER A 14 8.59 7.27 -8.10
CA SER A 14 7.59 8.31 -7.85
C SER A 14 7.39 8.52 -6.36
N LEU A 15 7.48 9.77 -5.92
CA LEU A 15 7.26 10.18 -4.53
C LEU A 15 5.80 10.54 -4.30
N ARG A 16 5.26 10.06 -3.19
CA ARG A 16 3.86 10.32 -2.78
C ARG A 16 3.79 10.58 -1.29
N ASP A 17 2.85 11.42 -0.90
CA ASP A 17 2.49 11.64 0.50
C ASP A 17 1.47 10.55 0.89
N TRP A 18 1.90 9.62 1.74
CA TRP A 18 1.12 8.47 2.17
C TRP A 18 0.57 8.72 3.57
N GLY A 19 -0.73 8.95 3.70
CA GLY A 19 -1.37 9.17 5.00
C GLY A 19 -2.45 8.14 5.32
N TYR A 20 -2.71 7.96 6.61
CA TYR A 20 -3.73 7.04 7.08
C TYR A 20 -5.11 7.66 6.97
N ALA A 21 -6.05 6.97 6.33
CA ALA A 21 -7.38 7.49 6.05
C ALA A 21 -8.15 7.95 7.31
N LYS A 22 -7.99 7.27 8.45
CA LYS A 22 -8.64 7.67 9.71
C LYS A 22 -8.12 9.01 10.23
N ASP A 23 -6.82 9.28 10.10
CA ASP A 23 -6.22 10.54 10.51
C ASP A 23 -6.73 11.68 9.62
N TYR A 24 -6.98 11.41 8.33
CA TYR A 24 -7.56 12.37 7.39
C TYR A 24 -9.03 12.66 7.69
N VAL A 25 -9.81 11.63 8.01
CA VAL A 25 -11.22 11.80 8.44
C VAL A 25 -11.30 12.62 9.74
N GLU A 26 -10.38 12.43 10.67
CA GLU A 26 -10.27 13.27 11.87
C GLU A 26 -10.05 14.75 11.51
N CYS A 27 -9.16 15.03 10.54
CA CYS A 27 -8.96 16.38 10.05
C CYS A 27 -10.22 16.97 9.40
N MET A 28 -10.93 16.19 8.59
CA MET A 28 -12.20 16.62 7.98
C MET A 28 -13.23 17.01 9.05
N TRP A 29 -13.32 16.23 10.13
CA TRP A 29 -14.20 16.54 11.25
C TRP A 29 -13.78 17.85 11.96
N LEU A 30 -12.48 18.06 12.19
CA LEU A 30 -11.95 19.29 12.79
C LEU A 30 -12.24 20.52 11.93
N ILE A 31 -12.16 20.40 10.60
CA ILE A 31 -12.52 21.48 9.67
C ILE A 31 -13.99 21.90 9.87
N LEU A 32 -14.90 20.93 10.04
CA LEU A 32 -16.32 21.20 10.27
C LEU A 32 -16.62 21.82 11.65
N GLN A 33 -15.71 21.68 12.61
CA GLN A 33 -15.83 22.30 13.94
C GLN A 33 -15.21 23.71 13.99
N ASN A 34 -14.54 24.15 12.92
CA ASN A 34 -13.91 25.46 12.89
C ASN A 34 -14.97 26.56 12.73
N ASP A 35 -14.86 27.63 13.51
CA ASP A 35 -15.81 28.77 13.50
C ASP A 35 -15.83 29.53 12.17
N LYS A 36 -14.73 29.46 11.41
CA LYS A 36 -14.59 30.13 10.12
C LYS A 36 -14.45 29.11 8.99
N PRO A 37 -15.24 29.23 7.91
CA PRO A 37 -15.06 28.42 6.72
C PRO A 37 -13.78 28.85 5.99
N GLU A 38 -12.78 27.96 5.96
CA GLU A 38 -11.48 28.18 5.33
C GLU A 38 -10.98 26.93 4.62
N ASP A 39 -10.08 27.12 3.65
CA ASP A 39 -9.45 26.03 2.93
C ASP A 39 -8.24 25.49 3.70
N PHE A 40 -8.13 24.15 3.79
CA PHE A 40 -7.04 23.46 4.45
C PHE A 40 -6.44 22.39 3.54
N VAL A 41 -5.12 22.28 3.56
CA VAL A 41 -4.40 21.17 2.92
C VAL A 41 -4.27 20.02 3.93
N ILE A 42 -4.81 18.86 3.58
CA ILE A 42 -4.68 17.62 4.36
C ILE A 42 -3.60 16.77 3.73
N ALA A 43 -2.43 16.74 4.34
CA ALA A 43 -1.24 16.02 3.90
C ALA A 43 -0.39 15.62 5.10
N THR A 44 0.47 14.62 4.98
CA THR A 44 1.39 14.27 6.08
C THR A 44 2.59 15.23 6.13
N GLY A 45 2.94 15.84 5.01
CA GLY A 45 4.15 16.64 4.83
C GLY A 45 5.42 15.79 4.71
N GLU A 46 5.27 14.49 4.47
CA GLU A 46 6.36 13.54 4.20
C GLU A 46 6.12 12.82 2.89
N GLN A 47 7.21 12.51 2.20
CA GLN A 47 7.15 11.79 0.93
C GLN A 47 7.97 10.53 1.01
N HIS A 48 7.40 9.47 0.45
CA HIS A 48 8.05 8.17 0.30
C HIS A 48 7.88 7.68 -1.13
N SER A 49 8.84 6.94 -1.64
CA SER A 49 8.75 6.35 -2.96
C SER A 49 7.90 5.07 -2.94
N VAL A 50 7.35 4.71 -4.11
CA VAL A 50 6.67 3.42 -4.29
C VAL A 50 7.62 2.26 -3.98
N ARG A 51 8.91 2.42 -4.30
CA ARG A 51 9.97 1.45 -3.95
C ARG A 51 10.08 1.23 -2.44
N GLU A 52 10.13 2.33 -1.65
CA GLU A 52 10.16 2.23 -0.18
C GLU A 52 8.92 1.54 0.38
N PHE A 53 7.74 1.85 -0.18
CA PHE A 53 6.51 1.17 0.20
C PHE A 53 6.63 -0.35 -0.01
N CYS A 54 7.08 -0.78 -1.20
CA CYS A 54 7.31 -2.19 -1.49
C CYS A 54 8.32 -2.82 -0.53
N GLN A 55 9.45 -2.15 -0.30
CA GLN A 55 10.49 -2.66 0.62
C GLN A 55 9.94 -2.90 2.03
N GLN A 56 9.18 -1.94 2.56
CA GLN A 56 8.60 -2.06 3.90
C GLN A 56 7.52 -3.13 3.97
N ALA A 57 6.63 -3.19 2.98
CA ALA A 57 5.56 -4.18 2.91
C ALA A 57 6.12 -5.62 2.87
N PHE A 58 7.09 -5.88 1.99
CA PHE A 58 7.73 -7.18 1.90
C PHE A 58 8.56 -7.52 3.13
N ARG A 59 9.26 -6.54 3.71
CA ARG A 59 10.01 -6.73 4.97
C ARG A 59 9.08 -7.13 6.12
N HIS A 60 7.89 -6.56 6.19
CA HIS A 60 6.91 -6.88 7.24
C HIS A 60 6.47 -8.35 7.21
N VAL A 61 6.43 -8.97 6.03
CA VAL A 61 6.16 -10.41 5.88
C VAL A 61 7.44 -11.27 5.79
N GLY A 62 8.59 -10.74 6.21
CA GLY A 62 9.85 -11.49 6.31
C GLY A 62 10.62 -11.64 5.01
N ILE A 63 10.26 -10.92 3.96
CA ILE A 63 10.94 -10.94 2.65
C ILE A 63 11.79 -9.68 2.51
N LYS A 64 13.09 -9.84 2.29
CA LYS A 64 14.01 -8.73 2.02
C LYS A 64 14.18 -8.56 0.52
N LEU A 65 13.72 -7.41 -0.01
CA LEU A 65 13.90 -7.06 -1.42
C LEU A 65 15.20 -6.26 -1.62
N ARG A 66 15.91 -6.53 -2.73
CA ARG A 66 16.88 -5.65 -3.37
C ARG A 66 16.33 -5.23 -4.73
N PHE A 67 16.64 -4.02 -5.15
CA PHE A 67 16.21 -3.50 -6.43
C PHE A 67 17.39 -3.42 -7.38
N GLU A 68 17.19 -3.80 -8.64
CA GLU A 68 18.16 -3.78 -9.71
C GLU A 68 17.52 -3.19 -10.97
N GLY A 69 18.31 -2.49 -11.79
CA GLY A 69 17.85 -1.77 -12.96
C GLY A 69 17.29 -0.39 -12.62
N GLU A 70 16.82 0.32 -13.65
CA GLU A 70 16.25 1.67 -13.54
C GLU A 70 15.05 1.82 -14.48
N GLY A 71 14.12 2.70 -14.12
CA GLY A 71 12.93 3.02 -14.93
C GLY A 71 12.10 1.78 -15.26
N GLU A 72 11.84 1.53 -16.53
CA GLU A 72 11.05 0.39 -17.01
C GLU A 72 11.71 -0.98 -16.75
N ASN A 73 13.03 -1.00 -16.57
CA ASN A 73 13.78 -2.23 -16.36
C ASN A 73 13.98 -2.55 -14.87
N GLU A 74 13.43 -1.75 -13.97
CA GLU A 74 13.62 -1.93 -12.54
C GLU A 74 12.85 -3.16 -12.01
N LYS A 75 13.53 -3.97 -11.20
CA LYS A 75 13.01 -5.21 -10.60
C LYS A 75 13.33 -5.29 -9.13
N GLY A 76 12.34 -5.72 -8.34
CA GLY A 76 12.50 -6.06 -6.93
C GLY A 76 12.71 -7.57 -6.78
N ILE A 77 13.86 -7.95 -6.25
CA ILE A 77 14.33 -9.34 -6.16
C ILE A 77 14.42 -9.75 -4.70
N ASP A 78 13.87 -10.90 -4.37
CA ASP A 78 14.04 -11.49 -3.04
C ASP A 78 15.50 -11.89 -2.82
N CYS A 79 16.12 -11.30 -1.80
CA CYS A 79 17.53 -11.55 -1.47
C CYS A 79 17.82 -13.01 -1.11
N LYS A 80 16.81 -13.76 -0.62
CA LYS A 80 16.97 -15.15 -0.18
C LYS A 80 16.84 -16.16 -1.33
N THR A 81 15.86 -15.97 -2.20
CA THR A 81 15.51 -16.92 -3.24
C THR A 81 16.00 -16.54 -4.63
N GLY A 82 16.38 -15.27 -4.83
CA GLY A 82 16.73 -14.72 -6.15
C GLY A 82 15.52 -14.53 -7.08
N LYS A 83 14.29 -14.78 -6.63
CA LYS A 83 13.09 -14.61 -7.45
C LYS A 83 12.75 -13.14 -7.62
N VAL A 84 12.32 -12.77 -8.83
CA VAL A 84 11.73 -11.45 -9.10
C VAL A 84 10.31 -11.46 -8.54
N LEU A 85 10.04 -10.58 -7.56
CA LEU A 85 8.72 -10.43 -6.92
C LEU A 85 8.02 -9.13 -7.28
N VAL A 86 8.78 -8.10 -7.68
CA VAL A 86 8.25 -6.82 -8.18
C VAL A 86 8.90 -6.52 -9.53
N GLU A 87 8.11 -6.06 -10.49
CA GLU A 87 8.58 -5.70 -11.82
C GLU A 87 7.81 -4.47 -12.33
N VAL A 88 8.52 -3.57 -12.99
CA VAL A 88 7.87 -2.46 -13.68
C VAL A 88 7.24 -2.98 -14.96
N SER A 89 5.94 -2.68 -15.16
CA SER A 89 5.23 -3.02 -16.39
C SER A 89 5.19 -1.80 -17.31
N PRO A 90 5.49 -1.95 -18.60
CA PRO A 90 5.31 -0.89 -19.58
C PRO A 90 3.86 -0.37 -19.65
N ASP A 91 2.86 -1.20 -19.35
CA ASP A 91 1.45 -0.81 -19.33
C ASP A 91 1.12 0.20 -18.21
N PHE A 92 1.91 0.22 -17.14
CA PHE A 92 1.73 1.07 -15.98
C PHE A 92 2.79 2.17 -15.85
N TYR A 93 3.90 2.02 -16.56
CA TYR A 93 4.96 3.01 -16.57
C TYR A 93 4.54 4.28 -17.28
N ARG A 94 4.84 5.43 -16.68
CA ARG A 94 4.55 6.75 -17.24
C ARG A 94 5.84 7.55 -17.40
N PRO A 95 6.33 7.79 -18.62
CA PRO A 95 7.56 8.57 -18.85
C PRO A 95 7.51 9.99 -18.28
N THR A 96 6.29 10.56 -18.22
CA THR A 96 6.04 11.93 -17.74
C THR A 96 5.27 11.92 -16.40
N ASP A 97 5.56 11.00 -15.50
CA ASP A 97 4.92 10.97 -14.19
C ASP A 97 5.36 12.17 -13.34
N VAL A 98 4.43 12.68 -12.54
CA VAL A 98 4.74 13.74 -11.55
C VAL A 98 5.65 13.12 -10.49
N VAL A 99 6.91 13.55 -10.50
CA VAL A 99 7.93 13.02 -9.58
C VAL A 99 7.61 13.38 -8.15
N ASN A 100 7.03 14.56 -7.92
CA ASN A 100 6.88 15.16 -6.60
C ASN A 100 5.46 15.66 -6.38
N LEU A 101 4.71 14.99 -5.49
CA LEU A 101 3.39 15.41 -5.01
C LEU A 101 3.48 15.62 -3.50
N TRP A 102 3.52 16.88 -3.09
CA TRP A 102 3.73 17.27 -1.72
C TRP A 102 2.73 18.33 -1.28
N GLY A 103 2.13 18.13 -0.12
CA GLY A 103 1.22 19.09 0.51
C GLY A 103 1.84 19.67 1.78
N ASP A 104 1.62 20.96 2.02
CA ASP A 104 2.00 21.62 3.28
C ASP A 104 0.81 21.64 4.25
N PRO A 105 0.83 20.83 5.34
CA PRO A 105 -0.23 20.80 6.35
C PRO A 105 -0.09 21.86 7.44
N SER A 106 0.84 22.81 7.33
CA SER A 106 1.20 23.74 8.41
C SER A 106 0.00 24.56 8.92
N LYS A 107 -0.91 24.96 8.02
CA LYS A 107 -2.13 25.68 8.41
C LYS A 107 -3.05 24.79 9.23
N ALA A 108 -3.33 23.57 8.79
CA ALA A 108 -4.18 22.63 9.50
C ALA A 108 -3.61 22.27 10.89
N LYS A 109 -2.31 22.11 10.99
CA LYS A 109 -1.61 21.89 12.27
C LYS A 109 -1.79 23.05 13.23
N ARG A 110 -1.61 24.29 12.75
CA ARG A 110 -1.62 25.49 13.59
C ARG A 110 -3.04 25.84 14.02
N GLU A 111 -4.01 25.80 13.13
CA GLU A 111 -5.35 26.33 13.34
C GLU A 111 -6.35 25.31 13.86
N LEU A 112 -6.22 24.06 13.42
CA LEU A 112 -7.10 22.96 13.85
C LEU A 112 -6.47 22.09 14.94
N GLY A 113 -5.18 22.26 15.27
CA GLY A 113 -4.46 21.38 16.20
C GLY A 113 -4.31 19.95 15.66
N TRP A 114 -4.53 19.75 14.36
CA TRP A 114 -4.42 18.43 13.75
C TRP A 114 -2.98 17.91 13.71
N ASN A 115 -2.80 16.63 14.04
CA ASN A 115 -1.50 15.98 13.95
C ASN A 115 -1.46 15.06 12.72
N PRO A 116 -0.83 15.47 11.59
CA PRO A 116 -0.73 14.67 10.38
C PRO A 116 0.17 13.42 10.52
N LYS A 117 0.97 13.34 11.60
CA LYS A 117 1.91 12.24 11.86
C LYS A 117 1.44 11.36 13.03
N LYS A 118 0.16 11.29 13.30
CA LYS A 118 -0.42 10.42 14.32
C LYS A 118 -0.14 8.96 13.99
N THR A 119 -0.27 8.61 12.70
CA THR A 119 0.15 7.32 12.15
C THR A 119 1.36 7.53 11.24
N SER A 120 2.51 6.93 11.59
CA SER A 120 3.70 7.01 10.74
C SER A 120 3.54 6.19 9.46
N PHE A 121 4.39 6.48 8.46
CA PHE A 121 4.41 5.70 7.21
C PHE A 121 4.64 4.19 7.45
N GLU A 122 5.57 3.85 8.33
CA GLU A 122 5.84 2.45 8.70
C GLU A 122 4.62 1.77 9.35
N GLN A 123 3.94 2.49 10.26
CA GLN A 123 2.71 2.00 10.89
C GLN A 123 1.59 1.82 9.87
N LEU A 124 1.45 2.75 8.91
CA LEU A 124 0.47 2.66 7.83
C LEU A 124 0.71 1.39 7.00
N VAL A 125 1.94 1.18 6.52
CA VAL A 125 2.31 -0.01 5.75
C VAL A 125 2.00 -1.29 6.54
N LYS A 126 2.37 -1.33 7.82
CA LYS A 126 2.06 -2.46 8.70
C LYS A 126 0.56 -2.73 8.79
N ILE A 127 -0.26 -1.72 9.06
CA ILE A 127 -1.73 -1.84 9.16
C ILE A 127 -2.33 -2.39 7.87
N MET A 128 -1.88 -1.89 6.72
CA MET A 128 -2.36 -2.34 5.42
C MET A 128 -2.00 -3.80 5.15
N VAL A 129 -0.74 -4.16 5.35
CA VAL A 129 -0.27 -5.53 5.10
C VAL A 129 -0.95 -6.53 6.06
N ASP A 130 -1.09 -6.21 7.33
CA ASP A 130 -1.76 -7.09 8.31
C ASP A 130 -3.23 -7.33 7.91
N ALA A 131 -3.94 -6.27 7.50
CA ALA A 131 -5.33 -6.38 7.06
C ALA A 131 -5.48 -7.24 5.80
N ASP A 132 -4.60 -7.06 4.81
CA ASP A 132 -4.64 -7.83 3.57
C ASP A 132 -4.22 -9.30 3.81
N MET A 133 -3.24 -9.55 4.66
CA MET A 133 -2.85 -10.91 5.05
C MET A 133 -3.98 -11.66 5.76
N ALA A 134 -4.70 -10.99 6.66
CA ALA A 134 -5.87 -11.56 7.32
C ALA A 134 -6.99 -11.89 6.31
N LYS A 135 -7.27 -10.98 5.37
CA LYS A 135 -8.25 -11.20 4.30
C LYS A 135 -7.89 -12.40 3.41
N VAL A 136 -6.64 -12.46 2.95
CA VAL A 136 -6.14 -13.57 2.12
C VAL A 136 -6.21 -14.90 2.87
N ALA A 137 -5.93 -14.92 4.19
CA ALA A 137 -6.04 -16.12 5.00
C ALA A 137 -7.49 -16.65 5.03
N VAL A 138 -8.47 -15.77 5.21
CA VAL A 138 -9.90 -16.13 5.16
C VAL A 138 -10.32 -16.63 3.79
N GLU A 139 -9.90 -15.96 2.71
CA GLU A 139 -10.19 -16.36 1.33
C GLU A 139 -9.63 -17.75 1.01
N ARG A 140 -8.37 -18.02 1.41
CA ARG A 140 -7.73 -19.34 1.23
C ARG A 140 -8.45 -20.44 2.00
N ALA A 141 -8.83 -20.20 3.26
CA ALA A 141 -9.58 -21.16 4.05
C ALA A 141 -10.95 -21.49 3.41
N SER A 142 -11.66 -20.45 2.93
CA SER A 142 -12.94 -20.61 2.25
C SER A 142 -12.80 -21.39 0.93
N GLN A 143 -11.74 -21.14 0.16
CA GLN A 143 -11.46 -21.86 -1.07
C GLN A 143 -11.16 -23.35 -0.80
N GLN A 144 -10.35 -23.65 0.23
CA GLN A 144 -10.04 -25.02 0.61
C GLN A 144 -11.29 -25.80 1.02
N VAL A 145 -12.19 -25.18 1.77
CA VAL A 145 -13.47 -25.82 2.15
C VAL A 145 -14.32 -26.12 0.92
N ARG A 146 -14.42 -25.19 -0.03
CA ARG A 146 -15.15 -25.40 -1.29
C ARG A 146 -14.56 -26.55 -2.11
N THR A 147 -13.23 -26.61 -2.22
CA THR A 147 -12.56 -27.70 -2.95
C THR A 147 -12.81 -29.05 -2.30
N ASN A 148 -12.65 -29.14 -0.98
CA ASN A 148 -12.93 -30.38 -0.23
C ASN A 148 -14.38 -30.83 -0.38
N LEU A 149 -15.35 -29.89 -0.31
CA LEU A 149 -16.76 -30.20 -0.49
C LEU A 149 -17.06 -30.74 -1.88
N ALA A 150 -16.48 -30.13 -2.93
CA ALA A 150 -16.64 -30.62 -4.30
C ALA A 150 -16.12 -32.06 -4.44
N GLU A 151 -14.93 -32.36 -3.87
CA GLU A 151 -14.40 -33.73 -3.88
C GLU A 151 -15.28 -34.72 -3.13
N TYR A 152 -15.89 -34.36 -2.00
CA TYR A 152 -16.78 -35.22 -1.24
C TYR A 152 -18.10 -35.51 -2.01
N LEU A 153 -18.64 -34.52 -2.72
CA LEU A 153 -19.83 -34.69 -3.57
C LEU A 153 -19.51 -35.62 -4.76
N GLU A 154 -18.38 -35.45 -5.43
CA GLU A 154 -17.95 -36.32 -6.53
C GLU A 154 -17.72 -37.78 -6.08
N LYS A 155 -17.19 -37.98 -4.88
CA LYS A 155 -16.99 -39.32 -4.28
C LYS A 155 -18.28 -39.94 -3.68
N GLY A 156 -19.41 -39.20 -3.70
CA GLY A 156 -20.70 -39.68 -3.15
C GLY A 156 -20.69 -39.85 -1.63
N ILE A 157 -19.75 -39.19 -0.93
CA ILE A 157 -19.60 -39.28 0.54
C ILE A 157 -20.66 -38.41 1.24
N VAL A 158 -21.09 -37.35 0.59
CA VAL A 158 -22.15 -36.43 1.05
C VAL A 158 -23.23 -36.35 -0.03
N LYS A 159 -24.53 -36.47 0.35
CA LYS A 159 -25.69 -36.29 -0.53
C LYS A 159 -26.31 -34.92 -0.33
#